data_20bc3ca7d3d2aa5335eb3572406f45ac
#
_entry.id   20bc3ca7d3d2aa5335eb3572406f45ac
#
_cell.length_a   1.000
_cell.length_b   1.000
_cell.length_c   1.000
_cell.angle_alpha   90.00
_cell.angle_beta   90.00
_cell.angle_gamma   90.00
#
_symmetry.space_group_name_H-M   'P 1'
#
loop_
_entity.id
_entity.type
_entity.pdbx_description
1 polymer ?
#
loop_
_entity_poly.entity_id
_entity_poly.type
_entity_poly.pdbx_seq_one_letter_code
_entity_poly.pdbx_strand_id
1 'polypeptide(L)'
;MNATPAVTRGTARRRAPDRLDPGLVKLIVVLLAGAIPALLDTSIVNVAVDTIARGLHATVPQIQWVITGYLPSFAMVIPLSGWALSRFGGRAAWMFSLGLFLAGSAASGAAWNVGSLIAFRVVQGAGGGLMIPLLTTLLVQAAGGRQMGRLMSAVSLPIVVVPIFGPVLAGLIISNASWRWIFYVNVPVCLAGLALAWRGLPSARPPGSRPRIDLTGLLLLPPALVALLYGVAQVSGEGGFGHPRVIVPLSAGAALLAAYAVHALRTSGVPLVDLRLFRSREFTGAGTLLFLAGLSIYGGMLLLPLYYQQARGASALAAGLAMVPQGVGSLLPRTLAGRLTDKIGPRLVVVTGIVLAAAGTVLFALAGPRAGDAVLIAALVVRGAGLGTATIAVMAGAFSGLRPGQVPHASSVTRILQYLGGSFGAAVLVAVILDGQLAAHAAAGPAGLADAFGHTYWWCTGFTALALLPALLMSGRASGPEGHARTSSLDPGAAKGDEHAPSGMST
;
A
#
# COMPACT_ATOMS: atom_id res chain seq x y z
N MET A 1 -4.65 56.74 44.01
CA MET A 1 -5.48 56.36 42.85
C MET A 1 -4.51 55.94 41.74
N ASN A 2 -4.16 54.66 41.70
CA ASN A 2 -3.30 54.11 40.64
C ASN A 2 -4.13 53.15 39.81
N ALA A 3 -4.42 53.58 38.58
CA ALA A 3 -5.12 52.77 37.60
C ALA A 3 -4.11 51.90 36.86
N THR A 4 -4.19 50.57 36.99
CA THR A 4 -3.44 49.59 36.25
C THR A 4 -4.11 49.40 34.87
N PRO A 5 -3.36 49.46 33.75
CA PRO A 5 -3.94 49.21 32.44
C PRO A 5 -4.15 47.68 32.23
N ALA A 6 -5.36 47.31 31.88
CA ALA A 6 -5.74 45.96 31.51
C ALA A 6 -5.06 45.58 30.18
N VAL A 7 -4.19 44.60 30.22
CA VAL A 7 -3.58 43.94 29.04
C VAL A 7 -4.62 43.00 28.42
N THR A 8 -5.31 43.47 27.39
CA THR A 8 -6.16 42.65 26.52
C THR A 8 -5.25 41.72 25.71
N ARG A 9 -5.05 40.49 26.14
CA ARG A 9 -4.47 39.40 25.32
C ARG A 9 -5.50 38.96 24.29
N GLY A 10 -5.55 39.65 23.19
CA GLY A 10 -6.19 39.20 21.96
C GLY A 10 -5.38 38.06 21.34
N THR A 11 -5.64 36.80 21.72
CA THR A 11 -5.16 35.63 20.98
C THR A 11 -5.96 35.53 19.68
N ALA A 12 -5.49 36.24 18.64
CA ALA A 12 -5.94 35.99 17.29
C ALA A 12 -5.60 34.54 16.95
N ARG A 13 -6.58 33.64 17.08
CA ARG A 13 -6.57 32.29 16.48
C ARG A 13 -6.37 32.52 14.97
N ARG A 14 -5.12 32.44 14.51
CA ARG A 14 -4.82 32.32 13.08
C ARG A 14 -5.55 31.08 12.58
N ARG A 15 -6.67 31.26 11.92
CA ARG A 15 -7.32 30.20 11.14
C ARG A 15 -6.25 29.65 10.20
N ALA A 16 -5.96 28.34 10.32
CA ALA A 16 -5.08 27.69 9.37
C ALA A 16 -5.59 27.96 7.95
N PRO A 17 -4.72 28.32 7.00
CA PRO A 17 -5.14 28.66 5.65
C PRO A 17 -5.91 27.48 5.06
N ASP A 18 -7.07 27.77 4.45
CA ASP A 18 -8.00 26.77 3.91
C ASP A 18 -7.45 26.02 2.69
N ARG A 19 -6.31 26.43 2.15
CA ARG A 19 -5.65 25.86 0.98
C ARG A 19 -4.29 25.26 1.36
N LEU A 20 -3.91 24.19 0.64
CA LEU A 20 -2.55 23.64 0.73
C LEU A 20 -1.55 24.70 0.27
N ASP A 21 -0.36 24.70 0.92
CA ASP A 21 0.75 25.57 0.50
C ASP A 21 1.09 25.30 -0.98
N PRO A 22 1.22 26.33 -1.84
CA PRO A 22 1.58 26.17 -3.25
C PRO A 22 2.86 25.35 -3.47
N GLY A 23 3.85 25.49 -2.60
CA GLY A 23 5.07 24.67 -2.62
C GLY A 23 4.80 23.18 -2.40
N LEU A 24 3.90 22.88 -1.46
CA LEU A 24 3.47 21.51 -1.18
C LEU A 24 2.64 20.92 -2.34
N VAL A 25 1.75 21.72 -2.95
CA VAL A 25 1.00 21.31 -4.14
C VAL A 25 1.94 20.98 -5.30
N LYS A 26 2.93 21.82 -5.57
CA LYS A 26 3.96 21.55 -6.60
C LYS A 26 4.69 20.24 -6.33
N LEU A 27 5.08 20.00 -5.07
CA LEU A 27 5.75 18.77 -4.67
C LEU A 27 4.86 17.53 -4.87
N ILE A 28 3.57 17.62 -4.49
CA ILE A 28 2.56 16.58 -4.71
C ILE A 28 2.48 16.25 -6.20
N VAL A 29 2.32 17.24 -7.06
CA VAL A 29 2.20 17.05 -8.51
C VAL A 29 3.44 16.37 -9.09
N VAL A 30 4.64 16.83 -8.72
CA VAL A 30 5.91 16.25 -9.20
C VAL A 30 6.05 14.78 -8.79
N LEU A 31 5.79 14.46 -7.53
CA LEU A 31 5.94 13.11 -7.03
C LEU A 31 4.84 12.18 -7.56
N LEU A 32 3.59 12.65 -7.64
CA LEU A 32 2.50 11.85 -8.20
C LEU A 32 2.68 11.59 -9.70
N ALA A 33 3.09 12.58 -10.48
CA ALA A 33 3.38 12.38 -11.91
C ALA A 33 4.42 11.28 -12.13
N GLY A 34 5.47 11.24 -11.30
CA GLY A 34 6.46 10.15 -11.34
C GLY A 34 5.93 8.81 -10.84
N ALA A 35 4.97 8.79 -9.91
CA ALA A 35 4.41 7.55 -9.34
C ALA A 35 3.32 6.91 -10.22
N ILE A 36 2.69 7.65 -11.13
CA ILE A 36 1.62 7.15 -12.01
C ILE A 36 2.02 5.86 -12.75
N PRO A 37 3.21 5.76 -13.39
CA PRO A 37 3.60 4.53 -14.08
C PRO A 37 3.63 3.31 -13.17
N ALA A 38 4.19 3.43 -11.96
CA ALA A 38 4.25 2.32 -11.03
C ALA A 38 2.85 1.89 -10.52
N LEU A 39 1.93 2.84 -10.39
CA LEU A 39 0.54 2.56 -10.00
C LEU A 39 -0.25 1.90 -11.13
N LEU A 40 -0.10 2.36 -12.38
CA LEU A 40 -0.72 1.75 -13.56
C LEU A 40 -0.21 0.33 -13.78
N ASP A 41 1.09 0.12 -13.62
CA ASP A 41 1.74 -1.15 -13.88
C ASP A 41 1.19 -2.30 -13.01
N THR A 42 0.73 -2.02 -11.79
CA THR A 42 0.13 -3.02 -10.91
C THR A 42 -1.17 -3.64 -11.45
N SER A 43 -1.83 -3.00 -12.41
CA SER A 43 -3.13 -3.44 -12.95
C SER A 43 -3.12 -3.68 -14.44
N ILE A 44 -2.34 -2.93 -15.21
CA ILE A 44 -2.31 -2.99 -16.69
C ILE A 44 -1.83 -4.35 -17.19
N VAL A 45 -0.83 -4.95 -16.56
CA VAL A 45 -0.23 -6.23 -16.96
C VAL A 45 -1.19 -7.39 -16.77
N ASN A 46 -2.07 -7.34 -15.74
CA ASN A 46 -3.01 -8.42 -15.44
C ASN A 46 -3.97 -8.72 -16.60
N VAL A 47 -4.37 -7.71 -17.36
CA VAL A 47 -5.26 -7.87 -18.53
C VAL A 47 -4.51 -8.45 -19.73
N ALA A 48 -3.20 -8.21 -19.80
CA ALA A 48 -2.36 -8.60 -20.93
C ALA A 48 -1.81 -10.03 -20.86
N VAL A 49 -1.99 -10.72 -19.74
CA VAL A 49 -1.37 -12.02 -19.44
C VAL A 49 -1.53 -13.02 -20.59
N ASP A 50 -2.75 -13.21 -21.07
CA ASP A 50 -3.05 -14.16 -22.14
C ASP A 50 -2.39 -13.75 -23.47
N THR A 51 -2.40 -12.47 -23.81
CA THR A 51 -1.76 -11.95 -25.04
C THR A 51 -0.23 -12.05 -24.96
N ILE A 52 0.36 -11.80 -23.80
CA ILE A 52 1.80 -11.97 -23.57
C ILE A 52 2.17 -13.46 -23.65
N ALA A 53 1.37 -14.35 -23.05
CA ALA A 53 1.59 -15.79 -23.09
C ALA A 53 1.64 -16.29 -24.54
N ARG A 54 0.66 -15.91 -25.36
CA ARG A 54 0.64 -16.26 -26.79
C ARG A 54 1.79 -15.66 -27.56
N GLY A 55 2.12 -14.39 -27.29
CA GLY A 55 3.20 -13.68 -28.00
C GLY A 55 4.61 -14.17 -27.69
N LEU A 56 4.83 -14.81 -26.55
CA LEU A 56 6.12 -15.37 -26.13
C LEU A 56 6.12 -16.91 -26.10
N HIS A 57 5.05 -17.57 -26.58
CA HIS A 57 4.86 -19.02 -26.55
C HIS A 57 5.09 -19.60 -25.14
N ALA A 58 4.57 -18.91 -24.12
CA ALA A 58 4.77 -19.21 -22.72
C ALA A 58 3.66 -20.09 -22.16
N THR A 59 4.01 -21.00 -21.25
CA THR A 59 3.03 -21.78 -20.46
C THR A 59 2.38 -20.90 -19.39
N VAL A 60 1.19 -21.27 -18.92
CA VAL A 60 0.46 -20.55 -17.87
C VAL A 60 1.30 -20.38 -16.60
N PRO A 61 2.02 -21.39 -16.08
CA PRO A 61 2.90 -21.21 -14.92
C PRO A 61 4.06 -20.23 -15.16
N GLN A 62 4.61 -20.19 -16.38
CA GLN A 62 5.69 -19.27 -16.71
C GLN A 62 5.20 -17.82 -16.76
N ILE A 63 4.03 -17.59 -17.34
CA ILE A 63 3.50 -16.22 -17.47
C ILE A 63 3.04 -15.66 -16.11
N GLN A 64 2.61 -16.51 -15.18
CA GLN A 64 2.32 -16.08 -13.82
C GLN A 64 3.52 -15.41 -13.16
N TRP A 65 4.76 -15.87 -13.47
CA TRP A 65 5.99 -15.24 -12.96
C TRP A 65 6.20 -13.81 -13.45
N VAL A 66 5.63 -13.41 -14.56
CA VAL A 66 5.69 -12.01 -15.05
C VAL A 66 4.96 -11.09 -14.07
N ILE A 67 3.87 -11.58 -13.46
CA ILE A 67 3.13 -10.84 -12.43
C ILE A 67 3.76 -11.06 -11.06
N THR A 68 3.96 -12.32 -10.68
CA THR A 68 4.43 -12.69 -9.35
C THR A 68 5.88 -12.32 -9.10
N GLY A 69 6.74 -12.22 -10.11
CA GLY A 69 8.12 -11.75 -9.97
C GLY A 69 8.24 -10.26 -9.63
N TYR A 70 7.29 -9.46 -10.07
CA TYR A 70 7.24 -8.03 -9.79
C TYR A 70 6.95 -7.72 -8.31
N LEU A 71 5.96 -8.39 -7.71
CA LEU A 71 5.50 -8.12 -6.33
C LEU A 71 6.57 -8.41 -5.26
N PRO A 72 7.27 -9.57 -5.25
CA PRO A 72 8.36 -9.81 -4.33
C PRO A 72 9.49 -8.80 -4.46
N SER A 73 9.89 -8.47 -5.69
CA SER A 73 10.91 -7.46 -5.95
C SER A 73 10.48 -6.08 -5.43
N PHE A 74 9.23 -5.70 -5.66
CA PHE A 74 8.64 -4.48 -5.13
C PHE A 74 8.70 -4.46 -3.59
N ALA A 75 8.29 -5.54 -2.93
CA ALA A 75 8.29 -5.65 -1.47
C ALA A 75 9.71 -5.66 -0.88
N MET A 76 10.66 -6.31 -1.55
CA MET A 76 12.04 -6.46 -1.10
C MET A 76 12.76 -5.12 -0.90
N VAL A 77 12.47 -4.12 -1.72
CA VAL A 77 13.17 -2.83 -1.70
C VAL A 77 12.49 -1.79 -0.82
N ILE A 78 11.23 -2.00 -0.41
CA ILE A 78 10.50 -1.07 0.46
C ILE A 78 11.31 -0.67 1.71
N PRO A 79 11.93 -1.61 2.45
CA PRO A 79 12.71 -1.28 3.64
C PRO A 79 13.92 -0.39 3.36
N LEU A 80 14.46 -0.44 2.14
CA LEU A 80 15.61 0.37 1.74
C LEU A 80 15.27 1.85 1.52
N SER A 81 13.99 2.20 1.38
CA SER A 81 13.56 3.57 1.04
C SER A 81 14.01 4.61 2.07
N GLY A 82 13.90 4.29 3.38
CA GLY A 82 14.33 5.17 4.46
C GLY A 82 15.85 5.39 4.48
N TRP A 83 16.62 4.32 4.30
CA TRP A 83 18.07 4.40 4.20
C TRP A 83 18.51 5.18 2.95
N ALA A 84 17.92 4.91 1.78
CA ALA A 84 18.22 5.61 0.54
C ALA A 84 17.95 7.11 0.67
N LEU A 85 16.82 7.48 1.29
CA LEU A 85 16.46 8.87 1.57
C LEU A 85 17.48 9.56 2.47
N SER A 86 17.88 8.94 3.58
CA SER A 86 18.82 9.50 4.53
C SER A 86 20.27 9.54 4.01
N ARG A 87 20.64 8.61 3.11
CA ARG A 87 21.99 8.51 2.54
C ARG A 87 22.22 9.42 1.35
N PHE A 88 21.25 9.47 0.43
CA PHE A 88 21.39 10.14 -0.86
C PHE A 88 20.55 11.43 -0.97
N GLY A 89 19.59 11.62 -0.07
CA GLY A 89 18.61 12.71 -0.13
C GLY A 89 17.42 12.40 -1.03
N GLY A 90 16.35 13.19 -0.86
CA GLY A 90 15.06 12.93 -1.51
C GLY A 90 15.10 12.92 -3.02
N ARG A 91 15.75 13.93 -3.62
CA ARG A 91 15.86 14.07 -5.08
C ARG A 91 16.60 12.90 -5.72
N ALA A 92 17.78 12.54 -5.19
CA ALA A 92 18.60 11.47 -5.76
C ALA A 92 17.91 10.11 -5.61
N ALA A 93 17.35 9.81 -4.43
CA ALA A 93 16.61 8.57 -4.19
C ALA A 93 15.38 8.44 -5.09
N TRP A 94 14.62 9.53 -5.27
CA TRP A 94 13.46 9.56 -6.16
C TRP A 94 13.83 9.35 -7.62
N MET A 95 14.83 10.09 -8.11
CA MET A 95 15.29 9.98 -9.50
C MET A 95 15.88 8.60 -9.81
N PHE A 96 16.61 8.02 -8.86
CA PHE A 96 17.14 6.66 -9.00
C PHE A 96 15.99 5.63 -9.10
N SER A 97 14.99 5.69 -8.23
CA SER A 97 13.86 4.76 -8.24
C SER A 97 13.05 4.87 -9.53
N LEU A 98 12.77 6.09 -9.99
CA LEU A 98 12.05 6.34 -11.24
C LEU A 98 12.88 5.93 -12.47
N GLY A 99 14.19 6.18 -12.47
CA GLY A 99 15.10 5.73 -13.52
C GLY A 99 15.21 4.22 -13.62
N LEU A 100 15.26 3.53 -12.45
CA LEU A 100 15.29 2.07 -12.40
C LEU A 100 13.97 1.47 -12.91
N PHE A 101 12.83 2.06 -12.54
CA PHE A 101 11.52 1.67 -13.06
C PHE A 101 11.43 1.88 -14.58
N LEU A 102 11.89 3.03 -15.08
CA LEU A 102 11.95 3.36 -16.52
C LEU A 102 12.79 2.32 -17.28
N ALA A 103 13.99 2.04 -16.81
CA ALA A 103 14.89 1.06 -17.42
C ALA A 103 14.26 -0.34 -17.47
N GLY A 104 13.67 -0.78 -16.34
CA GLY A 104 12.95 -2.05 -16.25
C GLY A 104 11.74 -2.10 -17.18
N SER A 105 10.97 -1.01 -17.30
CA SER A 105 9.81 -0.93 -18.18
C SER A 105 10.22 -0.97 -19.65
N ALA A 106 11.18 -0.16 -20.07
CA ALA A 106 11.70 -0.17 -21.44
C ALA A 106 12.26 -1.54 -21.84
N ALA A 107 13.03 -2.16 -20.95
CA ALA A 107 13.57 -3.51 -21.15
C ALA A 107 12.45 -4.57 -21.23
N SER A 108 11.40 -4.47 -20.40
CA SER A 108 10.23 -5.37 -20.44
C SER A 108 9.50 -5.29 -21.79
N GLY A 109 9.35 -4.10 -22.37
CA GLY A 109 8.81 -3.93 -23.72
C GLY A 109 9.71 -4.51 -24.81
N ALA A 110 11.03 -4.58 -24.59
CA ALA A 110 12.01 -5.16 -25.51
C ALA A 110 12.28 -6.65 -25.26
N ALA A 111 11.58 -7.30 -24.32
CA ALA A 111 11.81 -8.68 -23.96
C ALA A 111 11.64 -9.64 -25.15
N TRP A 112 12.57 -10.59 -25.29
CA TRP A 112 12.60 -11.56 -26.39
C TRP A 112 12.13 -12.95 -25.99
N ASN A 113 12.06 -13.25 -24.71
CA ASN A 113 11.47 -14.48 -24.15
C ASN A 113 10.90 -14.21 -22.74
N VAL A 114 10.21 -15.20 -22.16
CA VAL A 114 9.59 -15.10 -20.83
C VAL A 114 10.62 -14.84 -19.74
N GLY A 115 11.79 -15.53 -19.79
CA GLY A 115 12.84 -15.36 -18.78
C GLY A 115 13.39 -13.93 -18.73
N SER A 116 13.65 -13.33 -19.91
CA SER A 116 14.08 -11.93 -19.99
C SER A 116 12.99 -10.97 -19.49
N LEU A 117 11.72 -11.24 -19.81
CA LEU A 117 10.60 -10.44 -19.32
C LEU A 117 10.51 -10.49 -17.79
N ILE A 118 10.59 -11.69 -17.19
CA ILE A 118 10.59 -11.85 -15.72
C ILE A 118 11.76 -11.08 -15.09
N ALA A 119 12.99 -11.22 -15.64
CA ALA A 119 14.15 -10.51 -15.11
C ALA A 119 13.97 -8.98 -15.15
N PHE A 120 13.43 -8.45 -16.25
CA PHE A 120 13.18 -7.01 -16.39
C PHE A 120 12.02 -6.53 -15.49
N ARG A 121 11.02 -7.37 -15.25
CA ARG A 121 9.94 -7.12 -14.28
C ARG A 121 10.48 -7.05 -12.84
N VAL A 122 11.47 -7.86 -12.49
CA VAL A 122 12.16 -7.77 -11.18
C VAL A 122 12.84 -6.41 -11.03
N VAL A 123 13.56 -5.95 -12.06
CA VAL A 123 14.20 -4.62 -12.06
C VAL A 123 13.16 -3.50 -11.95
N GLN A 124 12.08 -3.60 -12.73
CA GLN A 124 10.98 -2.63 -12.71
C GLN A 124 10.29 -2.59 -11.34
N GLY A 125 10.02 -3.77 -10.74
CA GLY A 125 9.46 -3.91 -9.40
C GLY A 125 10.33 -3.27 -8.33
N ALA A 126 11.65 -3.44 -8.42
CA ALA A 126 12.59 -2.80 -7.51
C ALA A 126 12.52 -1.26 -7.59
N GLY A 127 12.42 -0.70 -8.80
CA GLY A 127 12.19 0.73 -8.98
C GLY A 127 10.87 1.20 -8.37
N GLY A 128 9.77 0.54 -8.70
CA GLY A 128 8.42 0.87 -8.22
C GLY A 128 8.27 0.76 -6.71
N GLY A 129 8.88 -0.26 -6.10
CA GLY A 129 8.80 -0.51 -4.66
C GLY A 129 9.43 0.57 -3.79
N LEU A 130 10.43 1.29 -4.29
CA LEU A 130 11.00 2.45 -3.60
C LEU A 130 10.10 3.69 -3.73
N MET A 131 9.34 3.83 -4.82
CA MET A 131 8.64 5.08 -5.14
C MET A 131 7.55 5.44 -4.13
N ILE A 132 6.71 4.50 -3.74
CA ILE A 132 5.56 4.79 -2.86
C ILE A 132 5.99 5.20 -1.44
N PRO A 133 6.93 4.49 -0.76
CA PRO A 133 7.44 4.93 0.53
C PRO A 133 8.18 6.27 0.44
N LEU A 134 8.99 6.50 -0.59
CA LEU A 134 9.69 7.77 -0.82
C LEU A 134 8.69 8.91 -1.02
N LEU A 135 7.66 8.73 -1.86
CA LEU A 135 6.58 9.70 -2.05
C LEU A 135 5.96 10.10 -0.72
N THR A 136 5.52 9.11 0.07
CA THR A 136 4.86 9.35 1.35
C THR A 136 5.79 10.09 2.31
N THR A 137 7.04 9.63 2.43
CA THR A 137 8.02 10.22 3.36
C THR A 137 8.40 11.65 2.97
N LEU A 138 8.66 11.91 1.68
CA LEU A 138 9.01 13.27 1.19
C LEU A 138 7.87 14.25 1.43
N LEU A 139 6.63 13.84 1.19
CA LEU A 139 5.47 14.68 1.41
C LEU A 139 5.20 14.95 2.89
N VAL A 140 5.35 13.93 3.75
CA VAL A 140 5.20 14.08 5.21
C VAL A 140 6.26 15.02 5.77
N GLN A 141 7.52 14.87 5.34
CA GLN A 141 8.61 15.76 5.75
C GLN A 141 8.37 17.21 5.29
N ALA A 142 7.93 17.41 4.05
CA ALA A 142 7.66 18.75 3.52
C ALA A 142 6.46 19.42 4.22
N ALA A 143 5.46 18.66 4.62
CA ALA A 143 4.29 19.18 5.35
C ALA A 143 4.62 19.59 6.80
N GLY A 144 5.71 19.09 7.38
CA GLY A 144 6.12 19.43 8.75
C GLY A 144 5.05 19.19 9.80
N GLY A 145 4.24 18.16 9.65
CA GLY A 145 3.10 17.84 10.52
C GLY A 145 1.84 18.70 10.29
N ARG A 146 1.89 19.66 9.37
CA ARG A 146 0.73 20.51 9.04
C ARG A 146 -0.12 19.88 7.95
N GLN A 147 -1.43 20.07 8.03
CA GLN A 147 -2.40 19.69 6.98
C GLN A 147 -2.29 18.21 6.52
N MET A 148 -1.90 17.30 7.44
CA MET A 148 -1.66 15.88 7.12
C MET A 148 -2.89 15.19 6.51
N GLY A 149 -4.08 15.46 7.02
CA GLY A 149 -5.32 14.89 6.48
C GLY A 149 -5.57 15.29 5.02
N ARG A 150 -5.36 16.56 4.69
CA ARG A 150 -5.50 17.07 3.31
C ARG A 150 -4.41 16.51 2.39
N LEU A 151 -3.17 16.44 2.90
CA LEU A 151 -2.05 15.85 2.18
C LEU A 151 -2.33 14.38 1.83
N MET A 152 -2.72 13.60 2.82
CA MET A 152 -3.05 12.19 2.62
C MET A 152 -4.24 12.00 1.68
N SER A 153 -5.26 12.87 1.74
CA SER A 153 -6.38 12.85 0.81
C SER A 153 -5.94 13.14 -0.63
N ALA A 154 -5.09 14.15 -0.84
CA ALA A 154 -4.57 14.51 -2.16
C ALA A 154 -3.71 13.39 -2.78
N VAL A 155 -2.91 12.73 -1.97
CA VAL A 155 -2.03 11.61 -2.40
C VAL A 155 -2.83 10.34 -2.65
N SER A 156 -3.81 10.06 -1.81
CA SER A 156 -4.55 8.79 -1.88
C SER A 156 -5.52 8.74 -3.06
N LEU A 157 -5.96 9.88 -3.59
CA LEU A 157 -6.85 9.92 -4.74
C LEU A 157 -6.22 9.29 -5.99
N PRO A 158 -5.03 9.71 -6.48
CA PRO A 158 -4.38 9.07 -7.62
C PRO A 158 -4.00 7.60 -7.37
N ILE A 159 -3.58 7.25 -6.14
CA ILE A 159 -3.22 5.86 -5.79
C ILE A 159 -4.39 4.89 -6.02
N VAL A 160 -5.62 5.35 -5.85
CA VAL A 160 -6.82 4.52 -6.08
C VAL A 160 -7.34 4.63 -7.50
N VAL A 161 -7.35 5.85 -8.05
CA VAL A 161 -7.94 6.13 -9.37
C VAL A 161 -7.09 5.55 -10.50
N VAL A 162 -5.77 5.72 -10.42
CA VAL A 162 -4.86 5.32 -11.51
C VAL A 162 -4.94 3.82 -11.83
N PRO A 163 -4.92 2.88 -10.88
CA PRO A 163 -5.05 1.46 -11.18
C PRO A 163 -6.39 1.06 -11.82
N ILE A 164 -7.46 1.85 -11.62
CA ILE A 164 -8.77 1.60 -12.25
C ILE A 164 -8.69 1.78 -13.77
N PHE A 165 -7.87 2.73 -14.24
CA PHE A 165 -7.67 2.97 -15.66
C PHE A 165 -6.73 1.94 -16.32
N GLY A 166 -5.95 1.20 -15.54
CA GLY A 166 -5.03 0.19 -16.06
C GLY A 166 -5.68 -0.84 -16.98
N PRO A 167 -6.74 -1.53 -16.59
CA PRO A 167 -7.44 -2.49 -17.44
C PRO A 167 -8.02 -1.87 -18.72
N VAL A 168 -8.56 -0.66 -18.65
CA VAL A 168 -9.09 0.06 -19.81
C VAL A 168 -7.98 0.39 -20.80
N LEU A 169 -6.87 0.94 -20.29
CA LEU A 169 -5.71 1.27 -21.10
C LEU A 169 -5.07 0.01 -21.71
N ALA A 170 -4.97 -1.08 -20.93
CA ALA A 170 -4.49 -2.36 -21.43
C ALA A 170 -5.36 -2.88 -22.58
N GLY A 171 -6.68 -2.86 -22.41
CA GLY A 171 -7.63 -3.28 -23.44
C GLY A 171 -7.48 -2.48 -24.73
N LEU A 172 -7.36 -1.16 -24.63
CA LEU A 172 -7.13 -0.27 -25.78
C LEU A 172 -5.78 -0.55 -26.47
N ILE A 173 -4.72 -0.78 -25.71
CA ILE A 173 -3.40 -1.10 -26.27
C ILE A 173 -3.43 -2.45 -26.98
N ILE A 174 -3.96 -3.50 -26.33
CA ILE A 174 -3.95 -4.86 -26.86
C ILE A 174 -4.82 -4.97 -28.12
N SER A 175 -5.93 -4.24 -28.22
CA SER A 175 -6.81 -4.27 -29.38
C SER A 175 -6.23 -3.56 -30.60
N ASN A 176 -5.31 -2.61 -30.42
CA ASN A 176 -4.81 -1.76 -31.50
C ASN A 176 -3.28 -1.86 -31.73
N ALA A 177 -2.54 -2.49 -30.81
CA ALA A 177 -1.08 -2.53 -30.84
C ALA A 177 -0.52 -3.82 -30.22
N SER A 178 0.80 -4.01 -30.29
CA SER A 178 1.48 -5.11 -29.62
C SER A 178 1.39 -4.97 -28.10
N TRP A 179 1.33 -6.08 -27.36
CA TRP A 179 1.41 -6.13 -25.90
C TRP A 179 2.63 -5.39 -25.33
N ARG A 180 3.70 -5.24 -26.10
CA ARG A 180 4.91 -4.51 -25.71
C ARG A 180 4.64 -3.06 -25.33
N TRP A 181 3.64 -2.44 -25.95
CA TRP A 181 3.24 -1.06 -25.68
C TRP A 181 2.68 -0.85 -24.27
N ILE A 182 2.24 -1.92 -23.59
CA ILE A 182 1.86 -1.85 -22.18
C ILE A 182 3.02 -1.37 -21.29
N PHE A 183 4.24 -1.74 -21.67
CA PHE A 183 5.46 -1.30 -20.98
C PHE A 183 5.97 0.02 -21.53
N TYR A 184 5.93 0.21 -22.87
CA TYR A 184 6.42 1.44 -23.49
C TYR A 184 5.59 2.67 -23.14
N VAL A 185 4.30 2.54 -22.82
CA VAL A 185 3.45 3.66 -22.37
C VAL A 185 4.00 4.33 -21.09
N ASN A 186 4.72 3.60 -20.27
CA ASN A 186 5.37 4.13 -19.07
C ASN A 186 6.57 5.04 -19.41
N VAL A 187 7.24 4.83 -20.55
CA VAL A 187 8.48 5.53 -20.91
C VAL A 187 8.29 7.05 -20.97
N PRO A 188 7.35 7.60 -21.78
CA PRO A 188 7.14 9.04 -21.84
C PRO A 188 6.72 9.63 -20.49
N VAL A 189 5.90 8.91 -19.70
CA VAL A 189 5.45 9.38 -18.39
C VAL A 189 6.60 9.40 -17.38
N CYS A 190 7.48 8.39 -17.39
CA CYS A 190 8.69 8.36 -16.56
C CYS A 190 9.67 9.47 -16.95
N LEU A 191 9.89 9.71 -18.23
CA LEU A 191 10.77 10.80 -18.69
C LEU A 191 10.24 12.17 -18.27
N ALA A 192 8.93 12.41 -18.41
CA ALA A 192 8.28 13.62 -17.90
C ALA A 192 8.42 13.73 -16.38
N GLY A 193 8.20 12.63 -15.63
CA GLY A 193 8.38 12.56 -14.19
C GLY A 193 9.83 12.86 -13.75
N LEU A 194 10.83 12.35 -14.47
CA LEU A 194 12.25 12.65 -14.24
C LEU A 194 12.56 14.13 -14.47
N ALA A 195 12.06 14.70 -15.58
CA ALA A 195 12.24 16.12 -15.89
C ALA A 195 11.59 17.02 -14.82
N LEU A 196 10.38 16.68 -14.37
CA LEU A 196 9.69 17.40 -13.31
C LEU A 196 10.43 17.26 -11.96
N ALA A 197 10.91 16.06 -11.63
CA ALA A 197 11.67 15.82 -10.41
C ALA A 197 13.01 16.57 -10.41
N TRP A 198 13.69 16.58 -11.56
CA TRP A 198 14.93 17.35 -11.73
C TRP A 198 14.75 18.83 -11.44
N ARG A 199 13.65 19.43 -11.87
CA ARG A 199 13.37 20.86 -11.69
C ARG A 199 12.63 21.17 -10.39
N GLY A 200 11.83 20.24 -9.88
CA GLY A 200 10.87 20.48 -8.79
C GLY A 200 11.33 20.02 -7.42
N LEU A 201 12.24 19.02 -7.33
CA LEU A 201 12.71 18.54 -6.05
C LEU A 201 13.94 19.30 -5.55
N PRO A 202 13.96 19.73 -4.26
CA PRO A 202 15.13 20.39 -3.68
C PRO A 202 16.32 19.43 -3.63
N SER A 203 17.50 19.94 -4.00
CA SER A 203 18.78 19.21 -3.96
C SER A 203 19.40 19.13 -2.57
N ALA A 204 18.62 19.40 -1.51
CA ALA A 204 19.13 19.41 -0.15
C ALA A 204 19.72 18.03 0.21
N ARG A 205 21.00 18.01 0.57
CA ARG A 205 21.62 16.85 1.20
C ARG A 205 21.14 16.79 2.65
N PRO A 206 20.84 15.59 3.19
CA PRO A 206 20.49 15.46 4.60
C PRO A 206 21.63 16.03 5.47
N PRO A 207 21.34 16.93 6.41
CA PRO A 207 22.34 17.34 7.40
C PRO A 207 22.61 16.16 8.35
N GLY A 208 23.88 15.83 8.57
CA GLY A 208 24.29 14.85 9.60
C GLY A 208 25.14 13.69 9.09
N SER A 209 25.45 12.78 10.00
CA SER A 209 26.21 11.57 9.73
C SER A 209 25.46 10.64 8.76
N ARG A 210 26.15 10.16 7.75
CA ARG A 210 25.60 9.21 6.79
C ARG A 210 25.28 7.88 7.51
N PRO A 211 24.03 7.49 7.63
CA PRO A 211 23.68 6.25 8.34
C PRO A 211 24.34 5.07 7.63
N ARG A 212 24.94 4.19 8.43
CA ARG A 212 25.45 2.91 7.93
C ARG A 212 24.24 2.04 7.58
N ILE A 213 24.35 1.31 6.48
CA ILE A 213 23.32 0.34 6.12
C ILE A 213 23.35 -0.82 7.12
N ASP A 214 22.20 -1.26 7.55
CA ASP A 214 22.03 -2.50 8.32
C ASP A 214 22.20 -3.70 7.36
N LEU A 215 23.45 -4.12 7.15
CA LEU A 215 23.77 -5.24 6.25
C LEU A 215 23.13 -6.56 6.71
N THR A 216 23.10 -6.80 8.02
CA THR A 216 22.45 -8.00 8.56
C THR A 216 20.94 -7.97 8.29
N GLY A 217 20.29 -6.83 8.54
CA GLY A 217 18.88 -6.65 8.21
C GLY A 217 18.60 -6.78 6.72
N LEU A 218 19.51 -6.27 5.87
CA LEU A 218 19.39 -6.38 4.41
C LEU A 218 19.53 -7.83 3.90
N LEU A 219 20.38 -8.64 4.55
CA LEU A 219 20.54 -10.05 4.18
C LEU A 219 19.43 -10.95 4.71
N LEU A 220 18.70 -10.51 5.75
CA LEU A 220 17.65 -11.32 6.36
C LEU A 220 16.24 -10.95 5.87
N LEU A 221 15.86 -9.65 5.93
CA LEU A 221 14.49 -9.24 5.68
C LEU A 221 14.05 -9.35 4.21
N PRO A 222 14.79 -8.81 3.20
CA PRO A 222 14.37 -8.95 1.81
C PRO A 222 14.27 -10.40 1.34
N PRO A 223 15.25 -11.31 1.60
CA PRO A 223 15.11 -12.71 1.23
C PRO A 223 13.95 -13.40 1.97
N ALA A 224 13.67 -13.02 3.24
CA ALA A 224 12.52 -13.54 3.96
C ALA A 224 11.21 -13.19 3.24
N LEU A 225 11.04 -11.91 2.84
CA LEU A 225 9.85 -11.45 2.12
C LEU A 225 9.71 -12.16 0.77
N VAL A 226 10.81 -12.29 0.01
CA VAL A 226 10.80 -13.00 -1.27
C VAL A 226 10.42 -14.47 -1.06
N ALA A 227 11.02 -15.16 -0.09
CA ALA A 227 10.73 -16.57 0.16
C ALA A 227 9.26 -16.79 0.59
N LEU A 228 8.72 -15.91 1.45
CA LEU A 228 7.31 -15.97 1.86
C LEU A 228 6.38 -15.74 0.67
N LEU A 229 6.60 -14.69 -0.12
CA LEU A 229 5.76 -14.37 -1.28
C LEU A 229 5.86 -15.44 -2.37
N TYR A 230 7.07 -15.97 -2.60
CA TYR A 230 7.29 -17.07 -3.53
C TYR A 230 6.56 -18.34 -3.08
N GLY A 231 6.73 -18.73 -1.80
CA GLY A 231 6.06 -19.91 -1.25
C GLY A 231 4.54 -19.82 -1.34
N VAL A 232 3.98 -18.64 -1.03
CA VAL A 232 2.53 -18.38 -1.17
C VAL A 232 2.09 -18.47 -2.65
N ALA A 233 2.88 -17.94 -3.58
CA ALA A 233 2.55 -17.98 -5.01
C ALA A 233 2.59 -19.41 -5.59
N GLN A 234 3.34 -20.35 -4.98
CA GLN A 234 3.39 -21.75 -5.41
C GLN A 234 2.19 -22.59 -4.93
N VAL A 235 1.35 -22.05 -4.06
CA VAL A 235 0.13 -22.77 -3.55
C VAL A 235 -0.84 -23.11 -4.66
N SER A 236 -0.87 -22.33 -5.76
CA SER A 236 -1.71 -22.56 -6.94
C SER A 236 -1.29 -23.79 -7.76
N GLY A 237 -0.14 -24.40 -7.47
CA GLY A 237 0.36 -25.58 -8.17
C GLY A 237 -0.20 -26.88 -7.62
N GLU A 238 0.10 -28.00 -8.31
CA GLU A 238 -0.25 -29.33 -7.87
C GLU A 238 0.31 -29.62 -6.46
N GLY A 239 -0.55 -30.00 -5.53
CA GLY A 239 -0.19 -30.37 -4.15
C GLY A 239 -0.50 -29.35 -3.06
N GLY A 240 -0.96 -28.13 -3.39
CA GLY A 240 -1.40 -27.13 -2.43
C GLY A 240 -0.36 -26.82 -1.35
N PHE A 241 -0.79 -26.51 -0.12
CA PHE A 241 0.10 -26.21 1.01
C PHE A 241 1.01 -27.36 1.45
N GLY A 242 0.71 -28.61 1.09
CA GLY A 242 1.51 -29.80 1.47
C GLY A 242 2.74 -30.04 0.60
N HIS A 243 2.90 -29.33 -0.51
CA HIS A 243 3.99 -29.59 -1.45
C HIS A 243 5.32 -28.97 -0.98
N PRO A 244 6.46 -29.67 -1.15
CA PRO A 244 7.78 -29.14 -0.75
C PRO A 244 8.12 -27.77 -1.36
N ARG A 245 7.67 -27.48 -2.60
CA ARG A 245 7.85 -26.18 -3.27
C ARG A 245 7.13 -25.03 -2.55
N VAL A 246 6.17 -25.33 -1.69
CA VAL A 246 5.47 -24.36 -0.83
C VAL A 246 6.07 -24.35 0.57
N ILE A 247 6.23 -25.53 1.18
CA ILE A 247 6.71 -25.66 2.57
C ILE A 247 8.13 -25.12 2.72
N VAL A 248 9.05 -25.48 1.81
CA VAL A 248 10.47 -25.09 1.92
C VAL A 248 10.63 -23.56 1.88
N PRO A 249 10.12 -22.82 0.89
CA PRO A 249 10.27 -21.36 0.89
C PRO A 249 9.48 -20.69 2.02
N LEU A 250 8.31 -21.19 2.41
CA LEU A 250 7.56 -20.62 3.55
C LEU A 250 8.31 -20.81 4.87
N SER A 251 8.86 -22.01 5.14
CA SER A 251 9.63 -22.26 6.35
C SER A 251 10.95 -21.50 6.36
N ALA A 252 11.65 -21.44 5.23
CA ALA A 252 12.87 -20.63 5.08
C ALA A 252 12.59 -19.14 5.29
N GLY A 253 11.51 -18.63 4.67
CA GLY A 253 11.08 -17.24 4.84
C GLY A 253 10.68 -16.90 6.27
N ALA A 254 9.96 -17.81 6.94
CA ALA A 254 9.59 -17.66 8.36
C ALA A 254 10.83 -17.68 9.27
N ALA A 255 11.79 -18.60 9.02
CA ALA A 255 13.04 -18.66 9.77
C ALA A 255 13.89 -17.40 9.60
N LEU A 256 14.03 -16.89 8.36
CA LEU A 256 14.74 -15.64 8.08
C LEU A 256 14.04 -14.43 8.72
N LEU A 257 12.71 -14.40 8.69
CA LEU A 257 11.93 -13.33 9.34
C LEU A 257 12.09 -13.36 10.86
N ALA A 258 12.10 -14.56 11.48
CA ALA A 258 12.37 -14.75 12.89
C ALA A 258 13.80 -14.29 13.25
N ALA A 259 14.81 -14.69 12.44
CA ALA A 259 16.18 -14.23 12.61
C ALA A 259 16.29 -12.71 12.48
N TYR A 260 15.59 -12.09 11.51
CA TYR A 260 15.50 -10.64 11.40
C TYR A 260 14.86 -10.00 12.63
N ALA A 261 13.78 -10.58 13.14
CA ALA A 261 13.10 -10.05 14.35
C ALA A 261 14.04 -10.05 15.57
N VAL A 262 14.78 -11.13 15.77
CA VAL A 262 15.81 -11.20 16.84
C VAL A 262 16.90 -10.15 16.62
N HIS A 263 17.41 -10.00 15.39
CA HIS A 263 18.39 -8.99 15.04
C HIS A 263 17.88 -7.57 15.31
N ALA A 264 16.70 -7.22 14.78
CA ALA A 264 16.11 -5.88 14.90
C ALA A 264 15.79 -5.48 16.34
N LEU A 265 15.42 -6.45 17.19
CA LEU A 265 15.13 -6.21 18.60
C LEU A 265 16.40 -6.09 19.45
N ARG A 266 17.50 -6.78 19.08
CA ARG A 266 18.76 -6.79 19.84
C ARG A 266 19.76 -5.72 19.37
N THR A 267 19.66 -5.24 18.13
CA THR A 267 20.60 -4.25 17.62
C THR A 267 20.49 -2.92 18.37
N SER A 268 21.63 -2.33 18.71
CA SER A 268 21.74 -0.98 19.27
C SER A 268 21.72 0.10 18.20
N GLY A 269 21.96 -0.27 16.94
CA GLY A 269 21.90 0.62 15.78
C GLY A 269 20.47 0.86 15.29
N VAL A 270 20.34 1.56 14.16
CA VAL A 270 19.06 1.76 13.48
C VAL A 270 18.81 0.54 12.58
N PRO A 271 17.86 -0.35 12.92
CA PRO A 271 17.53 -1.50 12.08
C PRO A 271 16.91 -1.03 10.76
N LEU A 272 16.96 -1.87 9.73
CA LEU A 272 16.35 -1.59 8.42
C LEU A 272 14.85 -1.27 8.57
N VAL A 273 14.17 -2.03 9.41
CA VAL A 273 12.77 -1.80 9.83
C VAL A 273 12.67 -1.98 11.34
N ASP A 274 12.18 -0.99 12.05
CA ASP A 274 12.07 -1.05 13.52
C ASP A 274 10.82 -1.82 13.96
N LEU A 275 11.02 -3.07 14.40
CA LEU A 275 9.95 -3.93 14.93
C LEU A 275 9.48 -3.53 16.33
N ARG A 276 10.17 -2.61 17.00
CA ARG A 276 9.71 -2.07 18.31
C ARG A 276 8.40 -1.30 18.19
N LEU A 277 8.01 -0.90 16.97
CA LEU A 277 6.70 -0.34 16.66
C LEU A 277 5.54 -1.24 17.08
N PHE A 278 5.72 -2.56 16.99
CA PHE A 278 4.71 -3.55 17.40
C PHE A 278 4.50 -3.66 18.94
N ARG A 279 5.29 -2.95 19.74
CA ARG A 279 5.01 -2.81 21.17
C ARG A 279 3.77 -1.94 21.42
N SER A 280 3.43 -1.05 20.51
CA SER A 280 2.18 -0.31 20.54
C SER A 280 1.02 -1.20 20.11
N ARG A 281 0.00 -1.35 20.96
CA ARG A 281 -1.24 -2.08 20.64
C ARG A 281 -1.95 -1.47 19.44
N GLU A 282 -1.90 -0.15 19.31
CA GLU A 282 -2.51 0.59 18.20
C GLU A 282 -1.82 0.26 16.89
N PHE A 283 -0.49 0.27 16.86
CA PHE A 283 0.28 -0.07 15.67
C PHE A 283 0.11 -1.55 15.27
N THR A 284 0.11 -2.46 16.25
CA THR A 284 -0.13 -3.89 16.01
C THR A 284 -1.53 -4.12 15.45
N GLY A 285 -2.56 -3.52 16.06
CA GLY A 285 -3.93 -3.60 15.54
C GLY A 285 -4.07 -3.06 14.13
N ALA A 286 -3.48 -1.87 13.86
CA ALA A 286 -3.48 -1.28 12.53
C ALA A 286 -2.69 -2.13 11.51
N GLY A 287 -1.55 -2.68 11.89
CA GLY A 287 -0.74 -3.57 11.04
C GLY A 287 -1.50 -4.85 10.66
N THR A 288 -2.14 -5.51 11.63
CA THR A 288 -2.98 -6.69 11.37
C THR A 288 -4.16 -6.35 10.47
N LEU A 289 -4.80 -5.20 10.67
CA LEU A 289 -5.86 -4.71 9.81
C LEU A 289 -5.39 -4.46 8.39
N LEU A 290 -4.19 -3.89 8.20
CA LEU A 290 -3.62 -3.65 6.87
C LEU A 290 -3.29 -4.96 6.15
N PHE A 291 -2.83 -5.99 6.88
CA PHE A 291 -2.65 -7.33 6.33
C PHE A 291 -3.99 -7.91 5.84
N LEU A 292 -5.03 -7.89 6.67
CA LEU A 292 -6.37 -8.38 6.31
C LEU A 292 -7.03 -7.54 5.22
N ALA A 293 -6.84 -6.22 5.24
CA ALA A 293 -7.28 -5.34 4.17
C ALA A 293 -6.57 -5.66 2.84
N GLY A 294 -5.26 -5.91 2.88
CA GLY A 294 -4.48 -6.39 1.74
C GLY A 294 -5.09 -7.66 1.16
N LEU A 295 -5.37 -8.66 2.01
CA LEU A 295 -6.01 -9.91 1.64
C LEU A 295 -7.35 -9.67 0.92
N SER A 296 -8.22 -8.85 1.49
CA SER A 296 -9.54 -8.56 0.90
C SER A 296 -9.45 -7.74 -0.39
N ILE A 297 -8.56 -6.74 -0.45
CA ILE A 297 -8.41 -5.86 -1.61
C ILE A 297 -7.82 -6.62 -2.80
N TYR A 298 -6.64 -7.22 -2.63
CA TYR A 298 -5.92 -7.86 -3.73
C TYR A 298 -6.53 -9.21 -4.12
N GLY A 299 -7.04 -9.98 -3.14
CA GLY A 299 -7.82 -11.19 -3.44
C GLY A 299 -9.07 -10.86 -4.24
N GLY A 300 -9.80 -9.80 -3.87
CA GLY A 300 -10.93 -9.31 -4.64
C GLY A 300 -10.56 -8.74 -6.02
N MET A 301 -9.40 -8.10 -6.16
CA MET A 301 -8.92 -7.62 -7.48
C MET A 301 -8.66 -8.76 -8.48
N LEU A 302 -8.40 -9.97 -8.01
CA LEU A 302 -8.29 -11.16 -8.86
C LEU A 302 -9.63 -11.88 -9.02
N LEU A 303 -10.38 -12.06 -7.94
CA LEU A 303 -11.62 -12.81 -7.94
C LEU A 303 -12.73 -12.14 -8.78
N LEU A 304 -12.83 -10.80 -8.72
CA LEU A 304 -13.86 -10.06 -9.44
C LEU A 304 -13.74 -10.16 -10.98
N PRO A 305 -12.57 -9.89 -11.60
CA PRO A 305 -12.42 -10.09 -13.04
C PRO A 305 -12.67 -11.53 -13.49
N LEU A 306 -12.23 -12.52 -12.69
CA LEU A 306 -12.47 -13.93 -12.98
C LEU A 306 -13.97 -14.26 -12.96
N TYR A 307 -14.72 -13.75 -11.99
CA TYR A 307 -16.18 -13.89 -11.93
C TYR A 307 -16.84 -13.31 -13.18
N TYR A 308 -16.50 -12.06 -13.57
CA TYR A 308 -17.11 -11.46 -14.76
C TYR A 308 -16.72 -12.18 -16.04
N GLN A 309 -15.48 -12.63 -16.18
CA GLN A 309 -15.02 -13.31 -17.41
C GLN A 309 -15.51 -14.75 -17.47
N GLN A 310 -15.38 -15.54 -16.41
CA GLN A 310 -15.67 -16.97 -16.42
C GLN A 310 -17.15 -17.28 -16.14
N ALA A 311 -17.73 -16.65 -15.12
CA ALA A 311 -19.13 -16.95 -14.74
C ALA A 311 -20.15 -16.16 -15.56
N ARG A 312 -19.79 -14.97 -16.05
CA ARG A 312 -20.71 -14.12 -16.85
C ARG A 312 -20.32 -13.98 -18.32
N GLY A 313 -19.22 -14.59 -18.76
CA GLY A 313 -18.76 -14.55 -20.16
C GLY A 313 -18.37 -13.16 -20.66
N ALA A 314 -18.07 -12.21 -19.76
CA ALA A 314 -17.70 -10.85 -20.12
C ALA A 314 -16.32 -10.81 -20.76
N SER A 315 -16.12 -9.89 -21.72
CA SER A 315 -14.79 -9.61 -22.25
C SER A 315 -13.86 -9.03 -21.16
N ALA A 316 -12.54 -9.13 -21.34
CA ALA A 316 -11.56 -8.56 -20.42
C ALA A 316 -11.78 -7.06 -20.19
N LEU A 317 -12.16 -6.31 -21.24
CA LEU A 317 -12.49 -4.88 -21.14
C LEU A 317 -13.76 -4.66 -20.31
N ALA A 318 -14.82 -5.44 -20.55
CA ALA A 318 -16.06 -5.34 -19.80
C ALA A 318 -15.85 -5.69 -18.32
N ALA A 319 -15.06 -6.74 -18.04
CA ALA A 319 -14.68 -7.10 -16.66
C ALA A 319 -13.88 -6.01 -15.97
N GLY A 320 -12.95 -5.35 -16.67
CA GLY A 320 -12.20 -4.19 -16.16
C GLY A 320 -13.10 -3.00 -15.86
N LEU A 321 -14.02 -2.66 -16.77
CA LEU A 321 -15.00 -1.59 -16.58
C LEU A 321 -15.95 -1.89 -15.43
N ALA A 322 -16.35 -3.15 -15.23
CA ALA A 322 -17.19 -3.58 -14.13
C ALA A 322 -16.54 -3.32 -12.74
N MET A 323 -15.23 -3.12 -12.66
CA MET A 323 -14.55 -2.78 -11.40
C MET A 323 -14.56 -1.27 -11.08
N VAL A 324 -14.88 -0.42 -12.04
CA VAL A 324 -14.93 1.04 -11.85
C VAL A 324 -15.85 1.47 -10.71
N PRO A 325 -17.05 0.90 -10.54
CA PRO A 325 -17.95 1.23 -9.42
C PRO A 325 -17.32 1.02 -8.04
N GLN A 326 -16.49 -0.01 -7.86
CA GLN A 326 -15.75 -0.22 -6.60
C GLN A 326 -14.74 0.90 -6.34
N GLY A 327 -14.03 1.32 -7.38
CA GLY A 327 -13.10 2.45 -7.30
C GLY A 327 -13.82 3.74 -6.91
N VAL A 328 -14.91 4.07 -7.60
CA VAL A 328 -15.76 5.22 -7.30
C VAL A 328 -16.28 5.14 -5.85
N GLY A 329 -16.82 3.98 -5.45
CA GLY A 329 -17.28 3.74 -4.09
C GLY A 329 -16.20 4.03 -3.05
N SER A 330 -14.95 3.65 -3.32
CA SER A 330 -13.83 3.89 -2.40
C SER A 330 -13.44 5.37 -2.26
N LEU A 331 -13.79 6.21 -3.22
CA LEU A 331 -13.50 7.64 -3.20
C LEU A 331 -14.55 8.45 -2.44
N LEU A 332 -15.84 8.06 -2.57
CA LEU A 332 -16.97 8.81 -2.02
C LEU A 332 -16.86 9.12 -0.52
N PRO A 333 -16.57 8.17 0.37
CA PRO A 333 -16.55 8.41 1.82
C PRO A 333 -15.25 9.05 2.33
N ARG A 334 -14.24 9.27 1.51
CA ARG A 334 -12.88 9.63 1.98
C ARG A 334 -12.82 10.87 2.84
N THR A 335 -13.44 11.94 2.38
CA THR A 335 -13.46 13.21 3.13
C THR A 335 -14.23 13.06 4.44
N LEU A 336 -15.35 12.34 4.39
CA LEU A 336 -16.18 12.06 5.56
C LEU A 336 -15.46 11.13 6.54
N ALA A 337 -14.86 10.06 6.06
CA ALA A 337 -14.09 9.11 6.86
C ALA A 337 -12.92 9.78 7.58
N GLY A 338 -12.16 10.66 6.90
CA GLY A 338 -11.11 11.43 7.54
C GLY A 338 -11.62 12.33 8.67
N ARG A 339 -12.69 13.11 8.40
CA ARG A 339 -13.30 13.97 9.40
C ARG A 339 -13.89 13.20 10.58
N LEU A 340 -14.52 12.07 10.33
CA LEU A 340 -15.08 11.21 11.38
C LEU A 340 -13.96 10.59 12.21
N THR A 341 -12.88 10.12 11.58
CA THR A 341 -11.71 9.59 12.30
C THR A 341 -11.13 10.61 13.27
N ASP A 342 -11.06 11.88 12.85
CA ASP A 342 -10.57 12.97 13.70
C ASP A 342 -11.54 13.30 14.85
N LYS A 343 -12.88 13.15 14.64
CA LYS A 343 -13.91 13.52 15.62
C LYS A 343 -14.23 12.41 16.61
N ILE A 344 -14.43 11.20 16.14
CA ILE A 344 -14.93 10.06 16.95
C ILE A 344 -13.89 8.95 17.17
N GLY A 345 -12.70 9.13 16.60
CA GLY A 345 -11.60 8.16 16.68
C GLY A 345 -11.62 7.10 15.57
N PRO A 346 -10.47 6.45 15.31
CA PRO A 346 -10.31 5.53 14.19
C PRO A 346 -11.14 4.25 14.32
N ARG A 347 -11.33 3.74 15.54
CA ARG A 347 -11.98 2.44 15.81
C ARG A 347 -13.38 2.32 15.20
N LEU A 348 -14.27 3.27 15.48
CA LEU A 348 -15.65 3.23 14.97
C LEU A 348 -15.70 3.35 13.45
N VAL A 349 -14.84 4.20 12.87
CA VAL A 349 -14.77 4.40 11.42
C VAL A 349 -14.25 3.14 10.72
N VAL A 350 -13.25 2.46 11.31
CA VAL A 350 -12.75 1.17 10.81
C VAL A 350 -13.83 0.11 10.85
N VAL A 351 -14.52 -0.06 11.98
CA VAL A 351 -15.60 -1.04 12.14
C VAL A 351 -16.70 -0.79 11.11
N THR A 352 -17.17 0.45 10.96
CA THR A 352 -18.18 0.82 9.95
C THR A 352 -17.70 0.48 8.54
N GLY A 353 -16.43 0.80 8.23
CA GLY A 353 -15.84 0.46 6.92
C GLY A 353 -15.80 -1.05 6.66
N ILE A 354 -15.41 -1.85 7.65
CA ILE A 354 -15.36 -3.32 7.52
C ILE A 354 -16.77 -3.89 7.32
N VAL A 355 -17.77 -3.42 8.08
CA VAL A 355 -19.18 -3.87 7.95
C VAL A 355 -19.72 -3.55 6.56
N LEU A 356 -19.47 -2.33 6.04
CA LEU A 356 -19.87 -1.96 4.69
C LEU A 356 -19.17 -2.83 3.63
N ALA A 357 -17.86 -3.08 3.78
CA ALA A 357 -17.11 -3.93 2.85
C ALA A 357 -17.63 -5.37 2.86
N ALA A 358 -17.93 -5.92 4.03
CA ALA A 358 -18.53 -7.26 4.17
C ALA A 358 -19.93 -7.29 3.56
N ALA A 359 -20.80 -6.32 3.82
CA ALA A 359 -22.13 -6.24 3.24
C ALA A 359 -22.09 -6.21 1.69
N GLY A 360 -21.22 -5.38 1.10
CA GLY A 360 -21.02 -5.38 -0.35
C GLY A 360 -20.49 -6.72 -0.90
N THR A 361 -19.66 -7.44 -0.14
CA THR A 361 -19.14 -8.76 -0.54
C THR A 361 -20.21 -9.85 -0.42
N VAL A 362 -21.05 -9.80 0.60
CA VAL A 362 -22.20 -10.74 0.79
C VAL A 362 -23.16 -10.68 -0.40
N LEU A 363 -23.40 -9.48 -0.95
CA LEU A 363 -24.25 -9.33 -2.13
C LEU A 363 -23.70 -10.12 -3.32
N PHE A 364 -22.37 -10.24 -3.49
CA PHE A 364 -21.77 -11.12 -4.50
C PHE A 364 -21.89 -12.60 -4.15
N ALA A 365 -21.82 -12.97 -2.88
CA ALA A 365 -21.98 -14.34 -2.43
C ALA A 365 -23.42 -14.84 -2.65
N LEU A 366 -24.42 -13.94 -2.54
CA LEU A 366 -25.84 -14.24 -2.77
C LEU A 366 -26.28 -14.02 -4.23
N ALA A 367 -25.48 -13.29 -5.01
CA ALA A 367 -25.75 -12.97 -6.40
C ALA A 367 -25.55 -14.21 -7.26
N GLY A 368 -26.61 -14.94 -7.55
CA GLY A 368 -26.55 -16.02 -8.51
C GLY A 368 -26.18 -15.54 -9.92
N PRO A 369 -26.02 -16.45 -10.89
CA PRO A 369 -25.58 -16.15 -12.27
C PRO A 369 -26.50 -15.16 -13.01
N ARG A 370 -27.74 -15.00 -12.55
CA ARG A 370 -28.78 -14.13 -13.12
C ARG A 370 -28.93 -12.77 -12.38
N ALA A 371 -28.07 -12.47 -11.42
CA ALA A 371 -28.14 -11.18 -10.72
C ALA A 371 -28.03 -10.02 -11.71
N GLY A 372 -28.93 -9.06 -11.58
CA GLY A 372 -28.95 -7.86 -12.42
C GLY A 372 -27.69 -7.00 -12.22
N ASP A 373 -27.18 -6.40 -13.28
CA ASP A 373 -25.98 -5.55 -13.23
C ASP A 373 -26.11 -4.41 -12.22
N ALA A 374 -27.28 -3.85 -12.06
CA ALA A 374 -27.54 -2.78 -11.08
C ALA A 374 -27.25 -3.23 -9.64
N VAL A 375 -27.57 -4.46 -9.26
CA VAL A 375 -27.30 -5.03 -7.94
C VAL A 375 -25.79 -5.21 -7.74
N LEU A 376 -25.09 -5.72 -8.75
CA LEU A 376 -23.64 -5.92 -8.70
C LEU A 376 -22.89 -4.57 -8.65
N ILE A 377 -23.33 -3.56 -9.40
CA ILE A 377 -22.80 -2.21 -9.35
C ILE A 377 -22.98 -1.62 -7.95
N ALA A 378 -24.17 -1.72 -7.38
CA ALA A 378 -24.45 -1.25 -6.02
C ALA A 378 -23.58 -1.98 -4.99
N ALA A 379 -23.45 -3.31 -5.11
CA ALA A 379 -22.59 -4.12 -4.25
C ALA A 379 -21.11 -3.67 -4.31
N LEU A 380 -20.59 -3.38 -5.51
CA LEU A 380 -19.22 -2.88 -5.70
C LEU A 380 -19.04 -1.48 -5.11
N VAL A 381 -20.00 -0.58 -5.28
CA VAL A 381 -19.96 0.76 -4.67
C VAL A 381 -19.92 0.66 -3.14
N VAL A 382 -20.79 -0.15 -2.55
CA VAL A 382 -20.85 -0.37 -1.09
C VAL A 382 -19.55 -0.98 -0.57
N ARG A 383 -19.06 -2.04 -1.26
CA ARG A 383 -17.80 -2.69 -0.93
C ARG A 383 -16.62 -1.71 -1.02
N GLY A 384 -16.56 -0.92 -2.09
CA GLY A 384 -15.56 0.11 -2.28
C GLY A 384 -15.60 1.16 -1.18
N ALA A 385 -16.78 1.66 -0.84
CA ALA A 385 -16.98 2.63 0.23
C ALA A 385 -16.48 2.09 1.57
N GLY A 386 -16.78 0.84 1.88
CA GLY A 386 -16.30 0.16 3.07
C GLY A 386 -14.77 0.07 3.13
N LEU A 387 -14.14 -0.43 2.06
CA LEU A 387 -12.69 -0.57 1.97
C LEU A 387 -11.96 0.79 2.04
N GLY A 388 -12.50 1.82 1.34
CA GLY A 388 -11.96 3.17 1.36
C GLY A 388 -12.02 3.80 2.75
N THR A 389 -13.16 3.66 3.44
CA THR A 389 -13.37 4.16 4.81
C THR A 389 -12.43 3.48 5.80
N ALA A 390 -12.37 2.14 5.79
CA ALA A 390 -11.51 1.38 6.68
C ALA A 390 -10.03 1.72 6.48
N THR A 391 -9.55 1.75 5.23
CA THR A 391 -8.13 2.00 4.93
C THR A 391 -7.65 3.36 5.43
N ILE A 392 -8.47 4.42 5.28
CA ILE A 392 -8.12 5.76 5.76
C ILE A 392 -8.00 5.79 7.28
N ALA A 393 -8.97 5.22 7.97
CA ALA A 393 -9.00 5.23 9.43
C ALA A 393 -7.88 4.35 10.03
N VAL A 394 -7.58 3.19 9.41
CA VAL A 394 -6.46 2.32 9.81
C VAL A 394 -5.13 3.04 9.63
N MET A 395 -4.92 3.72 8.48
CA MET A 395 -3.70 4.50 8.25
C MET A 395 -3.56 5.64 9.26
N ALA A 396 -4.63 6.37 9.55
CA ALA A 396 -4.60 7.41 10.57
C ALA A 396 -4.22 6.84 11.94
N GLY A 397 -4.78 5.70 12.33
CA GLY A 397 -4.44 5.00 13.58
C GLY A 397 -2.99 4.49 13.59
N ALA A 398 -2.50 3.93 12.48
CA ALA A 398 -1.14 3.41 12.39
C ALA A 398 -0.06 4.47 12.58
N PHE A 399 -0.33 5.72 12.18
CA PHE A 399 0.62 6.83 12.32
C PHE A 399 0.36 7.70 13.55
N SER A 400 -0.70 7.40 14.31
CA SER A 400 -1.04 8.14 15.53
C SER A 400 0.02 7.92 16.62
N GLY A 401 0.47 9.01 17.25
CA GLY A 401 1.43 8.96 18.36
C GLY A 401 2.88 8.58 17.98
N LEU A 402 3.21 8.43 16.69
CA LEU A 402 4.56 8.12 16.26
C LEU A 402 5.46 9.37 16.30
N ARG A 403 6.72 9.18 16.73
CA ARG A 403 7.75 10.21 16.63
C ARG A 403 8.16 10.41 15.16
N PRO A 404 8.61 11.61 14.74
CA PRO A 404 9.00 11.89 13.35
C PRO A 404 10.00 10.89 12.76
N GLY A 405 10.97 10.41 13.56
CA GLY A 405 11.95 9.40 13.15
C GLY A 405 11.38 7.98 12.95
N GLN A 406 10.20 7.68 13.50
CA GLN A 406 9.55 6.37 13.36
C GLN A 406 8.66 6.28 12.11
N VAL A 407 8.26 7.41 11.54
CA VAL A 407 7.34 7.47 10.38
C VAL A 407 7.85 6.69 9.16
N PRO A 408 9.14 6.77 8.75
CA PRO A 408 9.65 5.99 7.62
C PRO A 408 9.55 4.48 7.86
N HIS A 409 9.90 4.02 9.08
CA HIS A 409 9.81 2.60 9.45
C HIS A 409 8.36 2.13 9.47
N ALA A 410 7.45 2.91 10.06
CA ALA A 410 6.02 2.61 10.07
C ALA A 410 5.43 2.54 8.66
N SER A 411 5.82 3.46 7.77
CA SER A 411 5.39 3.46 6.37
C SER A 411 5.85 2.20 5.64
N SER A 412 7.08 1.75 5.87
CA SER A 412 7.60 0.51 5.29
C SER A 412 6.85 -0.72 5.81
N VAL A 413 6.68 -0.84 7.13
CA VAL A 413 5.97 -1.97 7.76
C VAL A 413 4.53 -2.07 7.26
N THR A 414 3.79 -0.97 7.26
CA THR A 414 2.38 -0.95 6.81
C THR A 414 2.23 -1.41 5.37
N ARG A 415 3.14 -1.01 4.50
CA ARG A 415 3.16 -1.46 3.10
C ARG A 415 3.52 -2.92 2.95
N ILE A 416 4.56 -3.39 3.66
CA ILE A 416 4.96 -4.81 3.65
C ILE A 416 3.78 -5.68 4.09
N LEU A 417 3.13 -5.35 5.20
CA LEU A 417 1.97 -6.10 5.70
C LEU A 417 0.82 -6.12 4.70
N GLN A 418 0.53 -4.99 4.06
CA GLN A 418 -0.51 -4.91 3.04
C GLN A 418 -0.20 -5.78 1.81
N TYR A 419 1.05 -5.79 1.33
CA TYR A 419 1.45 -6.62 0.19
C TYR A 419 1.53 -8.11 0.54
N LEU A 420 2.04 -8.46 1.74
CA LEU A 420 2.00 -9.85 2.22
C LEU A 420 0.56 -10.36 2.33
N GLY A 421 -0.32 -9.56 2.94
CA GLY A 421 -1.75 -9.86 3.01
C GLY A 421 -2.37 -10.04 1.63
N GLY A 422 -2.02 -9.16 0.69
CA GLY A 422 -2.49 -9.22 -0.69
C GLY A 422 -2.07 -10.49 -1.43
N SER A 423 -0.80 -10.86 -1.33
CA SER A 423 -0.28 -12.09 -1.95
C SER A 423 -0.91 -13.34 -1.32
N PHE A 424 -1.05 -13.33 0.01
CA PHE A 424 -1.72 -14.42 0.72
C PHE A 424 -3.20 -14.52 0.32
N GLY A 425 -3.90 -13.37 0.21
CA GLY A 425 -5.28 -13.32 -0.22
C GLY A 425 -5.49 -13.84 -1.64
N ALA A 426 -4.62 -13.45 -2.56
CA ALA A 426 -4.65 -13.95 -3.94
C ALA A 426 -4.48 -15.48 -3.99
N ALA A 427 -3.47 -16.02 -3.27
CA ALA A 427 -3.21 -17.45 -3.24
C ALA A 427 -4.33 -18.22 -2.55
N VAL A 428 -4.80 -17.80 -1.37
CA VAL A 428 -5.83 -18.55 -0.62
C VAL A 428 -7.18 -18.46 -1.29
N LEU A 429 -7.65 -17.25 -1.67
CA LEU A 429 -8.98 -17.09 -2.23
C LEU A 429 -9.10 -17.66 -3.66
N VAL A 430 -8.08 -17.50 -4.48
CA VAL A 430 -8.16 -17.93 -5.89
C VAL A 430 -7.59 -19.33 -6.04
N ALA A 431 -6.36 -19.58 -5.61
CA ALA A 431 -5.67 -20.81 -5.88
C ALA A 431 -6.13 -22.00 -5.04
N VAL A 432 -6.60 -21.79 -3.81
CA VAL A 432 -7.04 -22.88 -2.93
C VAL A 432 -8.56 -22.99 -2.90
N ILE A 433 -9.23 -21.85 -2.62
CA ILE A 433 -10.68 -21.89 -2.41
C ILE A 433 -11.41 -21.97 -3.74
N LEU A 434 -11.11 -21.08 -4.71
CA LEU A 434 -11.81 -21.07 -5.98
C LEU A 434 -11.53 -22.34 -6.79
N ASP A 435 -10.27 -22.76 -6.93
CA ASP A 435 -9.94 -23.99 -7.66
C ASP A 435 -10.57 -25.22 -7.02
N GLY A 436 -10.55 -25.30 -5.67
CA GLY A 436 -11.24 -26.36 -4.94
C GLY A 436 -12.75 -26.38 -5.16
N GLN A 437 -13.38 -25.20 -5.18
CA GLN A 437 -14.82 -25.08 -5.46
C GLN A 437 -15.15 -25.38 -6.93
N LEU A 438 -14.31 -24.94 -7.87
CA LEU A 438 -14.47 -25.27 -9.28
C LEU A 438 -14.38 -26.78 -9.52
N ALA A 439 -13.44 -27.47 -8.90
CA ALA A 439 -13.32 -28.92 -8.96
C ALA A 439 -14.56 -29.65 -8.37
N ALA A 440 -15.03 -29.17 -7.22
CA ALA A 440 -16.18 -29.74 -6.53
C ALA A 440 -17.52 -29.58 -7.33
N HIS A 441 -17.64 -28.52 -8.10
CA HIS A 441 -18.85 -28.16 -8.84
C HIS A 441 -18.75 -28.40 -10.36
N ALA A 442 -17.66 -29.02 -10.84
CA ALA A 442 -17.40 -29.22 -12.28
C ALA A 442 -18.49 -29.95 -13.01
N ALA A 443 -19.15 -30.92 -12.36
CA ALA A 443 -20.24 -31.73 -12.93
C ALA A 443 -21.57 -30.94 -13.17
N ALA A 444 -21.76 -29.80 -12.49
CA ALA A 444 -22.97 -29.01 -12.56
C ALA A 444 -22.98 -27.95 -13.69
N GLY A 445 -21.92 -27.89 -14.52
CA GLY A 445 -21.82 -26.97 -15.65
C GLY A 445 -21.85 -25.48 -15.23
N PRO A 446 -22.55 -24.61 -16.00
CA PRO A 446 -22.55 -23.16 -15.73
C PRO A 446 -23.13 -22.77 -14.35
N ALA A 447 -24.10 -23.55 -13.84
CA ALA A 447 -24.66 -23.32 -12.51
C ALA A 447 -23.61 -23.60 -11.42
N GLY A 448 -22.88 -24.74 -11.56
CA GLY A 448 -21.79 -25.06 -10.64
C GLY A 448 -20.66 -24.04 -10.61
N LEU A 449 -20.39 -23.43 -11.76
CA LEU A 449 -19.39 -22.32 -11.82
C LEU A 449 -19.82 -21.11 -10.98
N ALA A 450 -21.09 -20.73 -11.05
CA ALA A 450 -21.60 -19.62 -10.25
C ALA A 450 -21.63 -19.94 -8.75
N ASP A 451 -21.96 -21.17 -8.38
CA ASP A 451 -21.95 -21.64 -6.98
C ASP A 451 -20.52 -21.66 -6.43
N ALA A 452 -19.52 -22.08 -7.23
CA ALA A 452 -18.11 -22.03 -6.86
C ALA A 452 -17.66 -20.60 -6.51
N PHE A 453 -18.02 -19.62 -7.34
CA PHE A 453 -17.74 -18.22 -7.05
C PHE A 453 -18.50 -17.72 -5.81
N GLY A 454 -19.77 -18.07 -5.66
CA GLY A 454 -20.58 -17.72 -4.49
C GLY A 454 -19.96 -18.21 -3.19
N HIS A 455 -19.54 -19.48 -3.12
CA HIS A 455 -18.83 -20.04 -1.97
C HIS A 455 -17.49 -19.33 -1.71
N THR A 456 -16.74 -18.98 -2.76
CA THR A 456 -15.49 -18.25 -2.62
C THR A 456 -15.74 -16.84 -2.06
N TYR A 457 -16.81 -16.17 -2.44
CA TYR A 457 -17.18 -14.86 -1.86
C TYR A 457 -17.62 -14.97 -0.40
N TRP A 458 -18.19 -16.07 0.06
CA TRP A 458 -18.45 -16.32 1.48
C TRP A 458 -17.16 -16.39 2.28
N TRP A 459 -16.11 -17.04 1.78
CA TRP A 459 -14.80 -17.04 2.40
C TRP A 459 -14.19 -15.62 2.42
N CYS A 460 -14.31 -14.88 1.33
CA CYS A 460 -13.85 -13.47 1.27
C CYS A 460 -14.59 -12.61 2.32
N THR A 461 -15.88 -12.84 2.51
CA THR A 461 -16.68 -12.17 3.55
C THR A 461 -16.19 -12.55 4.96
N GLY A 462 -15.92 -13.83 5.20
CA GLY A 462 -15.37 -14.33 6.46
C GLY A 462 -14.02 -13.67 6.81
N PHE A 463 -13.10 -13.60 5.86
CA PHE A 463 -11.82 -12.90 6.07
C PHE A 463 -12.00 -11.40 6.29
N THR A 464 -12.96 -10.77 5.60
CA THR A 464 -13.27 -9.35 5.84
C THR A 464 -13.88 -9.14 7.23
N ALA A 465 -14.76 -10.02 7.68
CA ALA A 465 -15.35 -9.98 9.02
C ALA A 465 -14.32 -10.26 10.11
N LEU A 466 -13.34 -11.13 9.86
CA LEU A 466 -12.23 -11.41 10.78
C LEU A 466 -11.46 -10.14 11.16
N ALA A 467 -11.42 -9.15 10.25
CA ALA A 467 -10.79 -7.86 10.50
C ALA A 467 -11.47 -7.04 11.63
N LEU A 468 -12.69 -7.40 12.05
CA LEU A 468 -13.34 -6.79 13.21
C LEU A 468 -12.58 -7.07 14.51
N LEU A 469 -11.94 -8.24 14.66
CA LEU A 469 -11.19 -8.60 15.85
C LEU A 469 -10.03 -7.64 16.15
N PRO A 470 -9.07 -7.41 15.24
CA PRO A 470 -8.00 -6.46 15.48
C PRO A 470 -8.48 -5.00 15.50
N ALA A 471 -9.63 -4.67 14.90
CA ALA A 471 -10.22 -3.34 15.01
C ALA A 471 -10.56 -2.98 16.48
N LEU A 472 -10.87 -3.97 17.31
CA LEU A 472 -11.10 -3.77 18.74
C LEU A 472 -9.83 -3.34 19.49
N LEU A 473 -8.64 -3.63 18.99
CA LEU A 473 -7.36 -3.22 19.57
C LEU A 473 -7.04 -1.75 19.32
N MET A 474 -7.72 -1.12 18.34
CA MET A 474 -7.51 0.29 18.03
C MET A 474 -8.10 1.20 19.10
N SER A 475 -7.47 2.36 19.27
CA SER A 475 -7.96 3.40 20.18
C SER A 475 -9.34 3.92 19.75
N GLY A 476 -10.27 3.99 20.68
CA GLY A 476 -11.57 4.64 20.48
C GLY A 476 -11.54 6.16 20.71
N ARG A 477 -10.36 6.72 21.05
CA ARG A 477 -10.23 8.16 21.35
C ARG A 477 -9.88 8.93 20.09
N ALA A 478 -10.57 10.06 19.87
CA ALA A 478 -10.19 11.04 18.87
C ALA A 478 -8.81 11.60 19.17
N SER A 479 -7.98 11.80 18.16
CA SER A 479 -6.67 12.47 18.27
C SER A 479 -6.89 13.97 18.50
N GLY A 480 -7.25 14.36 19.72
CA GLY A 480 -7.41 15.76 20.12
C GLY A 480 -6.05 16.43 20.32
N PRO A 481 -5.99 17.79 20.25
CA PRO A 481 -4.76 18.58 20.46
C PRO A 481 -4.12 18.42 21.85
N GLU A 482 -4.80 17.80 22.79
CA GLU A 482 -4.35 17.66 24.20
C GLU A 482 -3.34 16.53 24.43
N GLY A 483 -3.15 15.63 23.47
CA GLY A 483 -2.14 14.56 23.57
C GLY A 483 -0.69 15.05 23.54
N HIS A 484 -0.43 16.19 22.93
CA HIS A 484 0.91 16.78 22.84
C HIS A 484 1.32 17.58 24.08
N ALA A 485 0.37 18.05 24.89
CA ALA A 485 0.65 18.84 26.09
C ALA A 485 1.05 17.97 27.30
N ARG A 486 0.62 16.71 27.36
CA ARG A 486 0.91 15.81 28.51
C ARG A 486 2.29 15.16 28.45
N THR A 487 2.90 15.05 27.27
CA THR A 487 4.27 14.50 27.15
C THR A 487 5.37 15.54 27.40
N SER A 488 5.08 16.84 27.30
CA SER A 488 6.02 17.90 27.64
C SER A 488 6.04 18.28 29.12
N SER A 489 5.03 17.83 29.90
CA SER A 489 4.96 18.11 31.35
C SER A 489 5.52 16.99 32.26
N LEU A 490 6.07 15.92 31.67
CA LEU A 490 6.66 14.80 32.38
C LEU A 490 8.20 14.74 32.30
N ASP A 491 8.87 15.85 31.95
CA ASP A 491 10.31 15.98 32.11
C ASP A 491 10.60 16.99 33.25
N PRO A 492 10.69 16.52 34.51
CA PRO A 492 11.02 17.37 35.66
C PRO A 492 12.51 17.73 35.74
N GLY A 493 13.31 17.32 34.74
CA GLY A 493 14.78 17.44 34.78
C GLY A 493 15.38 18.70 34.14
N ALA A 494 14.61 19.51 33.39
CA ALA A 494 15.17 20.65 32.66
C ALA A 494 15.08 22.01 33.36
N ALA A 495 14.63 22.05 34.62
CA ALA A 495 14.44 23.30 35.35
C ALA A 495 15.38 23.49 36.58
N LYS A 496 16.56 22.89 36.56
CA LYS A 496 17.59 23.18 37.56
C LYS A 496 18.97 23.26 36.90
N GLY A 497 19.36 24.45 36.49
CA GLY A 497 20.71 24.69 36.00
C GLY A 497 20.85 26.05 35.32
N ASP A 498 20.56 27.15 36.03
CA ASP A 498 21.13 28.45 35.77
C ASP A 498 20.74 29.43 36.91
N GLU A 499 21.34 29.24 38.07
CA GLU A 499 21.45 30.25 39.10
C GLU A 499 22.80 30.05 39.81
N HIS A 500 23.87 30.51 39.19
CA HIS A 500 25.06 30.95 39.92
C HIS A 500 25.84 31.91 39.02
N ALA A 501 25.49 33.16 39.14
CA ALA A 501 26.42 34.25 38.85
C ALA A 501 27.22 34.56 40.14
N PRO A 502 28.54 34.67 40.11
CA PRO A 502 29.27 35.34 41.15
C PRO A 502 29.44 36.80 40.79
N SER A 503 28.88 37.63 41.61
CA SER A 503 29.17 39.04 41.74
C SER A 503 30.52 39.26 42.45
N GLY A 504 31.28 40.26 41.96
CA GLY A 504 32.28 41.00 42.72
C GLY A 504 33.71 40.48 42.50
N MET A 505 34.68 41.26 42.26
CA MET A 505 35.16 42.47 42.91
C MET A 505 36.32 43.07 42.12
N SER A 506 36.24 44.35 41.98
CA SER A 506 37.31 45.34 41.92
C SER A 506 38.66 44.93 42.52
N THR A 507 39.74 45.11 41.81
CA THR A 507 40.81 46.15 42.01
C THR A 507 41.66 46.21 40.76
#